data_14562cebd03c008bcfe49c0a8afedd29
#
_entry.id   14562cebd03c008bcfe49c0a8afedd29
#
_cell.length_a   1.000
_cell.length_b   1.000
_cell.length_c   1.000
_cell.angle_alpha   90.00
_cell.angle_beta   90.00
_cell.angle_gamma   90.00
#
_symmetry.space_group_name_H-M   'P 1'
#
loop_
_entity.id
_entity.type
_entity.pdbx_description
1 polymer ?
#
loop_
_entity_poly.entity_id
_entity_poly.type
_entity_poly.pdbx_seq_one_letter_code
_entity_poly.pdbx_strand_id
1 'polypeptide(L)'
;PLRNKLLRNGDSMNNRLKQQLDFALEIDKEKNIFRQTHLSGHGRNENDAEHAWHMAIMAYLLQEYSNEPVDIAKVMLMCLIHDIVEIDAGDTYAYDAEGLKTQKAREDAAKERIFSLLPDEQKEELTALFDEFEAYETPESKFAHSMDNLQPLLLNNSNGGGDWREHGVTAEQVYGRQSKTRLGSEQLFEVVDRIIRENIEKGNISN
;
A
#
# COMPACT_ATOMS: atom_id res chain seq x y z
N PRO A 1 -2.63 -25.59 15.60
CA PRO A 1 -3.54 -26.75 15.78
C PRO A 1 -4.64 -26.81 14.71
N LEU A 2 -5.04 -25.70 14.05
CA LEU A 2 -6.06 -25.67 13.00
C LEU A 2 -5.54 -26.16 11.63
N ARG A 3 -4.25 -26.00 11.34
CA ARG A 3 -3.60 -26.44 10.10
C ARG A 3 -3.79 -27.92 9.77
N ASN A 4 -3.98 -28.77 10.79
CA ASN A 4 -4.13 -30.24 10.64
C ASN A 4 -5.58 -30.75 10.58
N LYS A 5 -6.60 -29.90 10.69
CA LYS A 5 -8.00 -30.33 10.69
C LYS A 5 -8.67 -30.32 9.30
N LEU A 6 -8.18 -29.52 8.36
CA LEU A 6 -8.70 -29.47 6.99
C LEU A 6 -8.25 -30.64 6.10
N LEU A 7 -7.27 -31.43 6.54
CA LEU A 7 -6.64 -32.50 5.75
C LEU A 7 -7.04 -33.93 6.17
N ARG A 8 -8.11 -34.12 6.95
CA ARG A 8 -8.58 -35.46 7.34
C ARG A 8 -9.92 -35.77 6.69
N ASN A 9 -9.86 -36.16 5.43
CA ASN A 9 -10.77 -37.16 4.81
C ASN A 9 -10.30 -37.37 3.36
N GLY A 10 -9.76 -38.50 3.08
CA GLY A 10 -9.60 -39.36 1.91
C GLY A 10 -9.58 -38.82 0.46
N ASP A 11 -9.73 -37.51 0.20
CA ASP A 11 -9.54 -36.91 -1.10
C ASP A 11 -8.20 -36.17 -1.13
N SER A 12 -7.32 -36.57 -2.05
CA SER A 12 -6.08 -35.85 -2.34
C SER A 12 -6.48 -34.48 -2.92
N MET A 13 -6.51 -33.45 -2.07
CA MET A 13 -6.70 -32.08 -2.51
C MET A 13 -5.69 -31.77 -3.61
N ASN A 14 -6.17 -31.26 -4.77
CA ASN A 14 -5.30 -30.85 -5.86
C ASN A 14 -4.20 -29.93 -5.31
N ASN A 15 -2.94 -30.25 -5.58
CA ASN A 15 -1.79 -29.49 -5.07
C ASN A 15 -1.90 -27.99 -5.38
N ARG A 16 -2.42 -27.63 -6.54
CA ARG A 16 -2.70 -26.26 -6.93
C ARG A 16 -3.66 -25.55 -5.98
N LEU A 17 -4.79 -26.18 -5.69
CA LEU A 17 -5.77 -25.63 -4.73
C LEU A 17 -5.17 -25.48 -3.35
N LYS A 18 -4.33 -26.43 -2.92
CA LYS A 18 -3.63 -26.33 -1.64
C LYS A 18 -2.71 -25.13 -1.58
N GLN A 19 -1.90 -24.89 -2.62
CA GLN A 19 -1.02 -23.73 -2.71
C GLN A 19 -1.80 -22.41 -2.64
N GLN A 20 -2.90 -22.30 -3.38
CA GLN A 20 -3.77 -21.12 -3.38
C GLN A 20 -4.40 -20.86 -1.99
N LEU A 21 -4.82 -21.91 -1.28
CA LEU A 21 -5.36 -21.77 0.07
C LEU A 21 -4.28 -21.45 1.11
N ASP A 22 -3.08 -22.00 0.96
CA ASP A 22 -1.94 -21.65 1.83
C ASP A 22 -1.56 -20.17 1.64
N PHE A 23 -1.55 -19.68 0.41
CA PHE A 23 -1.34 -18.25 0.12
C PHE A 23 -2.46 -17.38 0.69
N ALA A 24 -3.72 -17.78 0.50
CA ALA A 24 -4.87 -17.04 1.06
C ALA A 24 -4.82 -16.94 2.60
N LEU A 25 -4.25 -17.94 3.28
CA LEU A 25 -4.00 -17.87 4.73
C LEU A 25 -2.74 -17.05 5.09
N GLU A 26 -1.77 -17.02 4.20
CA GLU A 26 -0.55 -16.20 4.41
C GLU A 26 -0.87 -14.71 4.38
N ILE A 27 -1.63 -14.25 3.39
CA ILE A 27 -2.00 -12.83 3.25
C ILE A 27 -2.91 -12.33 4.40
N ASP A 28 -3.57 -13.23 5.16
CA ASP A 28 -4.31 -12.83 6.37
C ASP A 28 -3.41 -12.17 7.42
N LYS A 29 -2.12 -12.43 7.39
CA LYS A 29 -1.15 -11.85 8.33
C LYS A 29 -0.94 -10.34 8.14
N GLU A 30 -1.18 -9.80 6.95
CA GLU A 30 -1.10 -8.39 6.64
C GLU A 30 -1.97 -7.55 7.60
N LYS A 31 -3.07 -8.11 8.08
CA LYS A 31 -3.94 -7.48 9.10
C LYS A 31 -3.25 -7.22 10.45
N ASN A 32 -2.08 -7.77 10.68
CA ASN A 32 -1.31 -7.57 11.91
C ASN A 32 -0.13 -6.60 11.71
N ILE A 33 0.05 -6.06 10.53
CA ILE A 33 1.07 -5.05 10.24
C ILE A 33 0.39 -3.68 10.39
N PHE A 34 0.88 -2.85 11.30
CA PHE A 34 0.28 -1.57 11.63
C PHE A 34 1.15 -0.42 11.13
N ARG A 35 0.49 0.50 10.45
CA ARG A 35 1.05 1.75 9.91
C ARG A 35 1.14 2.81 11.02
N GLN A 36 1.90 3.89 10.77
CA GLN A 36 1.91 5.04 11.68
C GLN A 36 0.66 5.93 11.51
N THR A 37 -0.08 5.78 10.44
CA THR A 37 -1.29 6.56 10.15
C THR A 37 -2.47 6.06 10.96
N HIS A 38 -3.20 6.97 11.61
CA HIS A 38 -4.43 6.65 12.35
C HIS A 38 -5.65 6.63 11.41
N LEU A 39 -6.62 5.79 11.72
CA LEU A 39 -7.94 5.81 11.09
C LEU A 39 -8.61 7.18 11.27
N SER A 40 -9.54 7.54 10.37
CA SER A 40 -10.31 8.78 10.48
C SER A 40 -11.02 8.87 11.84
N GLY A 41 -11.04 10.08 12.42
CA GLY A 41 -11.63 10.32 13.75
C GLY A 41 -10.71 9.94 14.92
N HIS A 42 -9.40 9.84 14.72
CA HIS A 42 -8.40 9.48 15.73
C HIS A 42 -8.68 8.14 16.42
N GLY A 43 -8.99 7.13 15.62
CA GLY A 43 -9.10 5.76 16.11
C GLY A 43 -7.73 5.13 16.39
N ARG A 44 -7.63 3.82 16.26
CA ARG A 44 -6.35 3.11 16.27
C ARG A 44 -5.56 3.37 14.99
N ASN A 45 -4.31 2.95 14.98
CA ASN A 45 -3.52 2.86 13.75
C ASN A 45 -4.20 1.96 12.72
N GLU A 46 -4.11 2.35 11.46
CA GLU A 46 -4.52 1.54 10.30
C GLU A 46 -3.59 0.34 10.15
N ASN A 47 -4.08 -0.79 9.63
CA ASN A 47 -3.22 -1.88 9.17
C ASN A 47 -3.13 -1.89 7.64
N ASP A 48 -2.13 -2.63 7.09
CA ASP A 48 -1.86 -2.62 5.65
C ASP A 48 -3.02 -3.19 4.82
N ALA A 49 -3.74 -4.20 5.32
CA ALA A 49 -4.91 -4.72 4.61
C ALA A 49 -6.05 -3.70 4.52
N GLU A 50 -6.24 -2.85 5.54
CA GLU A 50 -7.22 -1.75 5.51
C GLU A 50 -6.77 -0.65 4.56
N HIS A 51 -5.49 -0.30 4.55
CA HIS A 51 -4.87 0.62 3.61
C HIS A 51 -5.06 0.16 2.17
N ALA A 52 -4.64 -1.05 1.86
CA ALA A 52 -4.76 -1.65 0.52
C ALA A 52 -6.21 -1.68 0.02
N TRP A 53 -7.16 -2.10 0.87
CA TRP A 53 -8.60 -2.07 0.55
C TRP A 53 -9.08 -0.65 0.26
N HIS A 54 -8.71 0.33 1.10
CA HIS A 54 -9.13 1.72 0.95
C HIS A 54 -8.58 2.32 -0.34
N MET A 55 -7.29 2.09 -0.63
CA MET A 55 -6.65 2.49 -1.89
C MET A 55 -7.37 1.92 -3.12
N ALA A 56 -7.70 0.63 -3.12
CA ALA A 56 -8.37 -0.01 -4.25
C ALA A 56 -9.74 0.61 -4.53
N ILE A 57 -10.51 0.93 -3.48
CA ILE A 57 -11.80 1.62 -3.63
C ILE A 57 -11.59 3.06 -4.10
N MET A 58 -10.61 3.78 -3.56
CA MET A 58 -10.26 5.13 -4.03
C MET A 58 -9.86 5.13 -5.51
N ALA A 59 -9.05 4.16 -5.95
CA ALA A 59 -8.67 4.02 -7.34
C ALA A 59 -9.88 3.88 -8.27
N TYR A 60 -10.82 3.02 -7.90
CA TYR A 60 -12.06 2.85 -8.65
C TYR A 60 -12.89 4.14 -8.74
N LEU A 61 -13.02 4.85 -7.61
CA LEU A 61 -13.81 6.09 -7.55
C LEU A 61 -13.15 7.25 -8.29
N LEU A 62 -11.82 7.32 -8.28
CA LEU A 62 -11.04 8.47 -8.75
C LEU A 62 -10.40 8.23 -10.13
N GLN A 63 -10.69 7.12 -10.82
CA GLN A 63 -10.07 6.77 -12.10
C GLN A 63 -10.23 7.84 -13.18
N GLU A 64 -11.30 8.62 -13.15
CA GLU A 64 -11.55 9.71 -14.10
C GLU A 64 -10.52 10.86 -13.98
N TYR A 65 -9.77 10.92 -12.88
CA TYR A 65 -8.72 11.92 -12.63
C TYR A 65 -7.32 11.40 -12.97
N SER A 66 -7.18 10.18 -13.48
CA SER A 66 -5.89 9.69 -13.99
C SER A 66 -5.42 10.54 -15.17
N ASN A 67 -4.12 10.85 -15.23
CA ASN A 67 -3.56 11.61 -16.35
C ASN A 67 -3.68 10.90 -17.70
N GLU A 68 -3.68 9.57 -17.67
CA GLU A 68 -3.78 8.70 -18.85
C GLU A 68 -4.84 7.63 -18.59
N PRO A 69 -5.46 7.07 -19.65
CA PRO A 69 -6.36 5.92 -19.49
C PRO A 69 -5.63 4.75 -18.82
N VAL A 70 -6.27 4.12 -17.84
CA VAL A 70 -5.73 3.00 -17.07
C VAL A 70 -6.67 1.78 -17.10
N ASP A 71 -6.10 0.58 -17.02
CA ASP A 71 -6.85 -0.61 -16.66
C ASP A 71 -7.12 -0.59 -15.15
N ILE A 72 -8.34 -0.19 -14.79
CA ILE A 72 -8.70 -0.02 -13.38
C ILE A 72 -8.67 -1.33 -12.60
N ALA A 73 -8.96 -2.47 -13.22
CA ALA A 73 -8.87 -3.77 -12.54
C ALA A 73 -7.42 -4.08 -12.17
N LYS A 74 -6.48 -3.77 -13.05
CA LYS A 74 -5.05 -3.90 -12.82
C LYS A 74 -4.58 -2.94 -11.71
N VAL A 75 -4.99 -1.67 -11.75
CA VAL A 75 -4.67 -0.68 -10.69
C VAL A 75 -5.17 -1.16 -9.34
N MET A 76 -6.42 -1.62 -9.26
CA MET A 76 -6.98 -2.13 -7.99
C MET A 76 -6.20 -3.33 -7.47
N LEU A 77 -5.78 -4.25 -8.35
CA LEU A 77 -4.98 -5.40 -7.93
C LEU A 77 -3.58 -4.95 -7.46
N MET A 78 -2.93 -3.99 -8.13
CA MET A 78 -1.69 -3.37 -7.66
C MET A 78 -1.86 -2.80 -6.24
N CYS A 79 -2.91 -2.02 -5.99
CA CYS A 79 -3.21 -1.48 -4.67
C CYS A 79 -3.39 -2.57 -3.60
N LEU A 80 -3.98 -3.73 -3.98
CA LEU A 80 -4.25 -4.81 -3.03
C LEU A 80 -3.03 -5.68 -2.71
N ILE A 81 -1.98 -5.65 -3.53
CA ILE A 81 -0.84 -6.56 -3.36
C ILE A 81 0.47 -5.86 -2.99
N HIS A 82 0.54 -4.51 -3.08
CA HIS A 82 1.82 -3.80 -2.96
C HIS A 82 2.46 -3.95 -1.58
N ASP A 83 1.67 -3.99 -0.51
CA ASP A 83 2.16 -4.11 0.87
C ASP A 83 2.19 -5.56 1.39
N ILE A 84 1.77 -6.58 0.60
CA ILE A 84 1.81 -8.00 1.03
C ILE A 84 3.22 -8.42 1.48
N VAL A 85 4.26 -7.85 0.89
CA VAL A 85 5.66 -8.11 1.25
C VAL A 85 5.99 -7.66 2.68
N GLU A 86 5.24 -6.74 3.24
CA GLU A 86 5.43 -6.23 4.60
C GLU A 86 5.10 -7.27 5.69
N ILE A 87 4.41 -8.36 5.34
CA ILE A 87 4.22 -9.51 6.23
C ILE A 87 5.55 -10.01 6.82
N ASP A 88 6.63 -9.98 6.03
CA ASP A 88 7.97 -10.36 6.48
C ASP A 88 8.90 -9.14 6.63
N ALA A 89 8.75 -8.15 5.77
CA ALA A 89 9.58 -6.95 5.77
C ALA A 89 9.24 -5.98 6.91
N GLY A 90 7.98 -5.94 7.32
CA GLY A 90 7.42 -4.93 8.23
C GLY A 90 7.19 -3.58 7.55
N ASP A 91 6.17 -2.84 7.96
CA ASP A 91 5.92 -1.46 7.50
C ASP A 91 7.15 -0.58 7.79
N THR A 92 7.59 0.14 6.77
CA THR A 92 8.66 1.11 6.91
C THR A 92 8.08 2.51 6.82
N TYR A 93 8.06 3.23 7.96
CA TYR A 93 7.53 4.58 7.98
C TYR A 93 8.21 5.47 6.93
N ALA A 94 7.39 6.16 6.13
CA ALA A 94 7.85 6.92 4.95
C ALA A 94 8.91 8.00 5.27
N TYR A 95 9.03 8.42 6.53
CA TYR A 95 10.00 9.42 7.01
C TYR A 95 11.11 8.83 7.87
N ASP A 96 11.22 7.50 7.98
CA ASP A 96 12.32 6.80 8.66
C ASP A 96 13.51 6.59 7.72
N ALA A 97 14.46 7.52 7.72
CA ALA A 97 15.63 7.48 6.85
C ALA A 97 16.55 6.26 7.07
N GLU A 98 16.56 5.66 8.26
CA GLU A 98 17.36 4.46 8.53
C GLU A 98 16.65 3.19 8.04
N GLY A 99 15.35 3.08 8.29
CA GLY A 99 14.51 1.96 7.81
C GLY A 99 14.52 1.86 6.29
N LEU A 100 14.45 2.97 5.58
CA LEU A 100 14.46 3.06 4.12
C LEU A 100 15.74 2.48 3.49
N LYS A 101 16.89 2.52 4.18
CA LYS A 101 18.16 1.97 3.63
C LYS A 101 18.14 0.44 3.41
N THR A 102 17.34 -0.27 4.19
CA THR A 102 17.25 -1.74 4.14
C THR A 102 15.92 -2.22 3.56
N GLN A 103 14.96 -1.34 3.36
CA GLN A 103 13.60 -1.65 2.92
C GLN A 103 13.60 -2.54 1.67
N LYS A 104 14.22 -2.08 0.59
CA LYS A 104 14.24 -2.83 -0.67
C LYS A 104 14.76 -4.26 -0.50
N ALA A 105 15.84 -4.48 0.23
CA ALA A 105 16.40 -5.81 0.42
C ALA A 105 15.49 -6.73 1.23
N ARG A 106 14.75 -6.18 2.22
CA ARG A 106 13.77 -6.90 3.02
C ARG A 106 12.55 -7.27 2.18
N GLU A 107 12.04 -6.33 1.40
CA GLU A 107 10.90 -6.54 0.51
C GLU A 107 11.21 -7.52 -0.63
N ASP A 108 12.39 -7.45 -1.24
CA ASP A 108 12.81 -8.41 -2.27
C ASP A 108 12.87 -9.85 -1.72
N ALA A 109 13.36 -10.04 -0.50
CA ALA A 109 13.39 -11.35 0.15
C ALA A 109 11.97 -11.83 0.53
N ALA A 110 11.13 -10.93 1.03
CA ALA A 110 9.74 -11.21 1.37
C ALA A 110 8.92 -11.59 0.12
N LYS A 111 9.08 -10.85 -0.97
CA LYS A 111 8.45 -11.11 -2.26
C LYS A 111 8.72 -12.54 -2.74
N GLU A 112 10.00 -12.94 -2.78
CA GLU A 112 10.38 -14.28 -3.23
C GLU A 112 9.75 -15.36 -2.34
N ARG A 113 9.75 -15.20 -1.04
CA ARG A 113 9.16 -16.17 -0.12
C ARG A 113 7.65 -16.26 -0.25
N ILE A 114 6.96 -15.12 -0.22
CA ILE A 114 5.49 -15.08 -0.15
C ILE A 114 4.89 -15.56 -1.47
N PHE A 115 5.35 -15.05 -2.61
CA PHE A 115 4.82 -15.44 -3.90
C PHE A 115 5.21 -16.88 -4.29
N SER A 116 6.29 -17.45 -3.72
CA SER A 116 6.63 -18.87 -3.91
C SER A 116 5.61 -19.85 -3.34
N LEU A 117 4.65 -19.40 -2.54
CA LEU A 117 3.53 -20.22 -2.06
C LEU A 117 2.51 -20.52 -3.17
N LEU A 118 2.48 -19.71 -4.20
CA LEU A 118 1.54 -19.83 -5.32
C LEU A 118 2.01 -20.88 -6.35
N PRO A 119 1.08 -21.41 -7.17
CA PRO A 119 1.44 -22.07 -8.43
C PRO A 119 2.30 -21.16 -9.33
N ASP A 120 3.22 -21.77 -10.10
CA ASP A 120 4.26 -21.04 -10.85
C ASP A 120 3.69 -19.90 -11.71
N GLU A 121 2.61 -20.12 -12.47
CA GLU A 121 2.01 -19.09 -13.32
C GLU A 121 1.41 -17.92 -12.52
N GLN A 122 0.81 -18.18 -11.34
CA GLN A 122 0.28 -17.12 -10.48
C GLN A 122 1.41 -16.40 -9.74
N LYS A 123 2.48 -17.12 -9.38
CA LYS A 123 3.70 -16.49 -8.87
C LYS A 123 4.27 -15.51 -9.88
N GLU A 124 4.44 -15.94 -11.14
CA GLU A 124 4.96 -15.10 -12.22
C GLU A 124 4.08 -13.86 -12.44
N GLU A 125 2.75 -14.06 -12.51
CA GLU A 125 1.78 -12.97 -12.71
C GLU A 125 1.83 -11.93 -11.59
N LEU A 126 1.75 -12.34 -10.32
CA LEU A 126 1.77 -11.39 -9.19
C LEU A 126 3.14 -10.77 -8.98
N THR A 127 4.23 -11.50 -9.26
CA THR A 127 5.58 -10.93 -9.22
C THR A 127 5.72 -9.83 -10.28
N ALA A 128 5.29 -10.08 -11.52
CA ALA A 128 5.36 -9.09 -12.58
C ALA A 128 4.52 -7.84 -12.26
N LEU A 129 3.35 -8.02 -11.66
CA LEU A 129 2.47 -6.91 -11.27
C LEU A 129 3.07 -6.09 -10.13
N PHE A 130 3.67 -6.74 -9.14
CA PHE A 130 4.40 -6.08 -8.05
C PHE A 130 5.61 -5.31 -8.60
N ASP A 131 6.42 -5.94 -9.46
CA ASP A 131 7.59 -5.30 -10.07
C ASP A 131 7.20 -4.10 -10.95
N GLU A 132 6.05 -4.18 -11.64
CA GLU A 132 5.51 -3.05 -12.40
C GLU A 132 5.06 -1.90 -11.48
N PHE A 133 4.43 -2.21 -10.34
CA PHE A 133 4.11 -1.21 -9.34
C PHE A 133 5.40 -0.51 -8.87
N GLU A 134 6.41 -1.26 -8.45
CA GLU A 134 7.68 -0.72 -7.96
C GLU A 134 8.46 0.08 -9.02
N ALA A 135 8.38 -0.30 -10.29
CA ALA A 135 9.08 0.40 -11.37
C ALA A 135 8.56 1.83 -11.61
N TYR A 136 7.29 2.11 -11.28
CA TYR A 136 6.71 3.44 -11.43
C TYR A 136 6.74 4.00 -12.87
N GLU A 137 6.59 3.15 -13.88
CA GLU A 137 6.77 3.54 -15.27
C GLU A 137 5.44 3.61 -16.05
N THR A 138 4.53 2.66 -15.81
CA THR A 138 3.25 2.58 -16.51
C THR A 138 2.21 3.56 -15.96
N PRO A 139 1.19 3.95 -16.75
CA PRO A 139 0.06 4.74 -16.25
C PRO A 139 -0.60 4.12 -15.02
N GLU A 140 -0.79 2.79 -15.03
CA GLU A 140 -1.38 2.05 -13.94
C GLU A 140 -0.56 2.16 -12.66
N SER A 141 0.76 1.93 -12.72
CA SER A 141 1.62 2.04 -11.54
C SER A 141 1.69 3.46 -11.00
N LYS A 142 1.77 4.48 -11.86
CA LYS A 142 1.74 5.89 -11.46
C LYS A 142 0.44 6.25 -10.76
N PHE A 143 -0.70 5.77 -11.27
CA PHE A 143 -1.99 6.06 -10.66
C PHE A 143 -2.19 5.27 -9.35
N ALA A 144 -1.74 4.02 -9.26
CA ALA A 144 -1.74 3.25 -8.01
C ALA A 144 -0.92 3.94 -6.92
N HIS A 145 0.30 4.40 -7.22
CA HIS A 145 1.11 5.19 -6.29
C HIS A 145 0.48 6.54 -5.91
N SER A 146 -0.32 7.14 -6.81
CA SER A 146 -1.07 8.34 -6.42
C SER A 146 -2.08 8.03 -5.34
N MET A 147 -2.70 6.83 -5.35
CA MET A 147 -3.59 6.40 -4.28
C MET A 147 -2.84 6.11 -2.99
N ASP A 148 -1.68 5.44 -3.06
CA ASP A 148 -0.81 5.15 -1.92
C ASP A 148 -0.36 6.43 -1.20
N ASN A 149 -0.04 7.46 -1.95
CA ASN A 149 0.34 8.75 -1.39
C ASN A 149 -0.85 9.56 -0.87
N LEU A 150 -1.98 9.54 -1.58
CA LEU A 150 -3.16 10.36 -1.27
C LEU A 150 -3.91 9.84 -0.04
N GLN A 151 -4.03 8.51 0.11
CA GLN A 151 -4.85 7.91 1.18
C GLN A 151 -4.37 8.31 2.59
N PRO A 152 -3.08 8.16 2.96
CA PRO A 152 -2.61 8.59 4.28
C PRO A 152 -2.69 10.10 4.48
N LEU A 153 -2.49 10.90 3.42
CA LEU A 153 -2.62 12.35 3.48
C LEU A 153 -4.06 12.77 3.84
N LEU A 154 -5.06 12.11 3.24
CA LEU A 154 -6.48 12.36 3.55
C LEU A 154 -6.80 11.99 5.00
N LEU A 155 -6.31 10.86 5.50
CA LEU A 155 -6.51 10.44 6.88
C LEU A 155 -5.86 11.43 7.85
N ASN A 156 -4.60 11.80 7.64
CA ASN A 156 -3.90 12.80 8.44
C ASN A 156 -4.64 14.13 8.47
N ASN A 157 -5.11 14.61 7.32
CA ASN A 157 -5.90 15.85 7.25
C ASN A 157 -7.22 15.72 7.99
N SER A 158 -7.93 14.58 7.89
CA SER A 158 -9.20 14.33 8.58
C SER A 158 -9.04 14.28 10.10
N ASN A 159 -7.86 13.88 10.59
CA ASN A 159 -7.45 13.85 11.99
C ASN A 159 -6.85 15.19 12.49
N GLY A 160 -7.03 16.26 11.72
CA GLY A 160 -6.50 17.58 12.08
C GLY A 160 -4.98 17.65 12.11
N GLY A 161 -4.29 16.82 11.35
CA GLY A 161 -2.83 16.77 11.25
C GLY A 161 -2.13 16.24 12.50
N GLY A 162 -2.81 15.39 13.29
CA GLY A 162 -2.29 14.85 14.54
C GLY A 162 -0.97 14.12 14.35
N ASP A 163 -0.93 13.17 13.40
CA ASP A 163 0.25 12.34 13.14
C ASP A 163 1.43 13.17 12.63
N TRP A 164 1.19 14.19 11.79
CA TRP A 164 2.25 15.09 11.35
C TRP A 164 2.88 15.86 12.51
N ARG A 165 2.06 16.34 13.48
CA ARG A 165 2.59 17.03 14.67
C ARG A 165 3.35 16.09 15.59
N GLU A 166 2.82 14.89 15.81
CA GLU A 166 3.43 13.89 16.69
C GLU A 166 4.83 13.49 16.21
N HIS A 167 4.97 13.32 14.88
CA HIS A 167 6.24 12.95 14.26
C HIS A 167 7.10 14.15 13.84
N GLY A 168 6.65 15.39 14.06
CA GLY A 168 7.39 16.60 13.70
C GLY A 168 7.68 16.72 12.21
N VAL A 169 6.74 16.29 11.36
CA VAL A 169 6.93 16.20 9.92
C VAL A 169 7.03 17.58 9.28
N THR A 170 8.00 17.73 8.35
CA THR A 170 8.23 19.00 7.65
C THR A 170 7.52 19.07 6.30
N ALA A 171 7.32 20.29 5.81
CA ALA A 171 6.77 20.53 4.47
C ALA A 171 7.60 19.86 3.37
N GLU A 172 8.93 19.89 3.48
CA GLU A 172 9.83 19.24 2.55
C GLU A 172 9.58 17.72 2.49
N GLN A 173 9.41 17.08 3.63
CA GLN A 173 9.13 15.65 3.72
C GLN A 173 7.78 15.30 3.07
N VAL A 174 6.71 16.05 3.38
CA VAL A 174 5.39 15.79 2.81
C VAL A 174 5.39 16.04 1.31
N TYR A 175 5.94 17.13 0.83
CA TYR A 175 6.07 17.40 -0.61
C TYR A 175 6.96 16.37 -1.30
N GLY A 176 8.03 15.92 -0.65
CA GLY A 176 8.91 14.85 -1.15
C GLY A 176 8.12 13.57 -1.42
N ARG A 177 7.35 13.09 -0.44
CA ARG A 177 6.47 11.93 -0.57
C ARG A 177 5.45 12.12 -1.70
N GLN A 178 4.82 13.30 -1.75
CA GLN A 178 3.75 13.61 -2.70
C GLN A 178 4.24 14.00 -4.10
N SER A 179 5.54 14.18 -4.31
CA SER A 179 6.10 14.66 -5.58
C SER A 179 5.69 13.80 -6.78
N LYS A 180 5.55 12.50 -6.57
CA LYS A 180 5.18 11.54 -7.59
C LYS A 180 3.67 11.49 -7.86
N THR A 181 2.81 11.96 -6.96
CA THR A 181 1.35 11.94 -7.14
C THR A 181 0.93 12.66 -8.43
N ARG A 182 1.61 13.75 -8.79
CA ARG A 182 1.38 14.48 -10.03
C ARG A 182 1.56 13.64 -11.28
N LEU A 183 2.46 12.65 -11.25
CA LEU A 183 2.72 11.78 -12.41
C LEU A 183 1.56 10.85 -12.73
N GLY A 184 0.77 10.47 -11.74
CA GLY A 184 -0.45 9.68 -11.93
C GLY A 184 -1.70 10.53 -12.07
N SER A 185 -1.76 11.70 -11.38
CA SER A 185 -2.89 12.63 -11.45
C SER A 185 -2.49 14.05 -11.08
N GLU A 186 -2.50 14.95 -12.06
CA GLU A 186 -2.29 16.39 -11.81
C GLU A 186 -3.44 16.98 -10.98
N GLN A 187 -4.68 16.59 -11.27
CA GLN A 187 -5.85 17.13 -10.57
C GLN A 187 -5.87 16.72 -9.08
N LEU A 188 -5.52 15.46 -8.76
CA LEU A 188 -5.40 15.04 -7.38
C LEU A 188 -4.22 15.71 -6.68
N PHE A 189 -3.14 15.98 -7.39
CA PHE A 189 -2.01 16.74 -6.83
C PHE A 189 -2.39 18.18 -6.46
N GLU A 190 -3.29 18.85 -7.20
CA GLU A 190 -3.81 20.17 -6.80
C GLU A 190 -4.56 20.11 -5.47
N VAL A 191 -5.29 19.02 -5.22
CA VAL A 191 -5.96 18.79 -3.92
C VAL A 191 -4.92 18.55 -2.82
N VAL A 192 -3.90 17.74 -3.11
CA VAL A 192 -2.77 17.47 -2.21
C VAL A 192 -2.07 18.76 -1.80
N ASP A 193 -1.69 19.59 -2.78
CA ASP A 193 -1.01 20.86 -2.54
C ASP A 193 -1.83 21.80 -1.64
N ARG A 194 -3.13 21.88 -1.89
CA ARG A 194 -4.05 22.66 -1.04
C ARG A 194 -4.07 22.16 0.41
N ILE A 195 -4.20 20.84 0.60
CA ILE A 195 -4.21 20.23 1.93
C ILE A 195 -2.90 20.52 2.67
N ILE A 196 -1.76 20.38 2.00
CA ILE A 196 -0.46 20.64 2.60
C ILE A 196 -0.34 22.09 3.05
N ARG A 197 -0.65 23.05 2.17
CA ARG A 197 -0.60 24.50 2.49
C ARG A 197 -1.49 24.85 3.68
N GLU A 198 -2.72 24.36 3.68
CA GLU A 198 -3.63 24.59 4.81
C GLU A 198 -3.08 24.05 6.13
N ASN A 199 -2.40 22.90 6.10
CA ASN A 199 -1.83 22.30 7.30
C ASN A 199 -0.51 22.97 7.73
N ILE A 200 0.24 23.55 6.82
CA ILE A 200 1.36 24.45 7.15
C ILE A 200 0.83 25.72 7.85
N GLU A 201 -0.19 26.37 7.29
CA GLU A 201 -0.81 27.56 7.88
C GLU A 201 -1.39 27.31 9.29
N LYS A 202 -1.94 26.11 9.52
CA LYS A 202 -2.46 25.66 10.82
C LYS A 202 -1.35 25.24 11.81
N GLY A 203 -0.10 25.14 11.36
CA GLY A 203 1.02 24.67 12.18
C GLY A 203 1.02 23.15 12.43
N ASN A 204 0.32 22.38 11.63
CA ASN A 204 0.29 20.91 11.69
C ASN A 204 1.53 20.29 11.02
N ILE A 205 2.04 20.97 10.00
CA ILE A 205 3.26 20.62 9.24
C ILE A 205 4.24 21.76 9.46
N SER A 206 5.47 21.45 9.86
CA SER A 206 6.53 22.45 10.07
C SER A 206 7.15 22.88 8.73
N ASN A 207 7.62 24.14 8.66
CA ASN A 207 8.33 24.66 7.48
C ASN A 207 9.73 24.04 7.35
#